data_c99f13242e24ba881137a8ec30b0112f
#
_entry.id   c99f13242e24ba881137a8ec30b0112f
#
_cell.length_a   1.000
_cell.length_b   1.000
_cell.length_c   1.000
_cell.angle_alpha   90.00
_cell.angle_beta   90.00
_cell.angle_gamma   90.00
#
_symmetry.space_group_name_H-M   'P 1'
#
loop_
_entity.id
_entity.type
_entity.pdbx_description
1 polymer ?
#
loop_
_entity_poly.entity_id
_entity_poly.type
_entity_poly.pdbx_seq_one_letter_code
_entity_poly.pdbx_strand_id
1 'polypeptide(L)'
;MTAVDTQNMDALFREAVAAIDAGDVPTLERHLAAHPALARDRLDVPGAWLREKVGHAVEPGGFFERPYLLWFVAEDPVRNDRLPANIADIARTIIEFARRQEVASLPEQVEYALRLVCWSWVARLCGVQIQLIDVLLDAGALPDGEDVSHGRFGTHSDAAIYNGNFAAAEHLVQRGATLTLMVALGLGRWADVERLAREATLEDKQGAFIQAALNGQAEALRRMLVLGVAPTTVSQRIQSHGTALHHAVWSGSLEAVKVLVEAGADIGRRDTIYDGTPLGWAEYALQEENENKPGKQYAEIASYLRAKGCEP
;
A
#
# COMPACT_ATOMS: atom_id res chain seq x y z
N MET A 1 -14.81 9.01 -29.96
CA MET A 1 -13.63 9.91 -29.94
C MET A 1 -12.78 9.61 -31.17
N THR A 2 -12.33 10.59 -31.89
CA THR A 2 -11.40 10.41 -33.03
C THR A 2 -9.97 10.23 -32.51
N ALA A 3 -9.05 9.68 -33.31
CA ALA A 3 -7.64 9.54 -32.95
C ALA A 3 -6.98 10.90 -32.60
N VAL A 4 -7.45 11.99 -33.22
CA VAL A 4 -7.01 13.36 -32.95
C VAL A 4 -7.46 13.84 -31.58
N ASP A 5 -8.70 13.50 -31.17
CA ASP A 5 -9.22 13.85 -29.83
C ASP A 5 -8.45 13.12 -28.72
N THR A 6 -8.04 11.88 -28.98
CA THR A 6 -7.28 11.04 -28.03
C THR A 6 -5.86 11.57 -27.82
N GLN A 7 -5.15 11.96 -28.89
CA GLN A 7 -3.81 12.57 -28.81
C GLN A 7 -3.85 13.92 -28.09
N ASN A 8 -4.90 14.69 -28.30
CA ASN A 8 -5.07 15.97 -27.61
C ASN A 8 -5.30 15.76 -26.11
N MET A 9 -6.12 14.77 -25.73
CA MET A 9 -6.38 14.46 -24.31
C MET A 9 -5.12 14.01 -23.56
N ASP A 10 -4.26 13.17 -24.17
CA ASP A 10 -2.99 12.75 -23.54
C ASP A 10 -2.05 13.94 -23.29
N ALA A 11 -1.94 14.86 -24.23
CA ALA A 11 -1.14 16.08 -24.04
C ALA A 11 -1.67 16.95 -22.90
N LEU A 12 -2.98 17.16 -22.84
CA LEU A 12 -3.64 17.94 -21.78
C LEU A 12 -3.48 17.29 -20.40
N PHE A 13 -3.62 15.95 -20.31
CA PHE A 13 -3.33 15.23 -19.06
C PHE A 13 -1.89 15.41 -18.62
N ARG A 14 -0.92 15.28 -19.54
CA ARG A 14 0.50 15.46 -19.23
C ARG A 14 0.80 16.86 -18.69
N GLU A 15 0.20 17.89 -19.27
CA GLU A 15 0.37 19.28 -18.79
C GLU A 15 -0.29 19.48 -17.42
N ALA A 16 -1.49 18.94 -17.20
CA ALA A 16 -2.17 19.00 -15.91
C ALA A 16 -1.39 18.23 -14.82
N VAL A 17 -0.84 17.05 -15.14
CA VAL A 17 0.01 16.29 -14.23
C VAL A 17 1.30 17.04 -13.91
N ALA A 18 1.91 17.74 -14.87
CA ALA A 18 3.06 18.58 -14.61
C ALA A 18 2.74 19.73 -13.63
N ALA A 19 1.53 20.31 -13.72
CA ALA A 19 1.08 21.32 -12.76
C ALA A 19 0.84 20.69 -11.35
N ILE A 20 0.31 19.47 -11.29
CA ILE A 20 0.17 18.71 -10.03
C ILE A 20 1.55 18.49 -9.40
N ASP A 21 2.52 18.01 -10.16
CA ASP A 21 3.88 17.71 -9.69
C ASP A 21 4.63 18.95 -9.21
N ALA A 22 4.36 20.08 -9.85
CA ALA A 22 4.92 21.38 -9.46
C ALA A 22 4.20 22.01 -8.25
N GLY A 23 3.04 21.51 -7.84
CA GLY A 23 2.17 22.15 -6.85
C GLY A 23 1.59 23.49 -7.34
N ASP A 24 1.48 23.67 -8.67
CA ASP A 24 1.05 24.93 -9.30
C ASP A 24 -0.49 24.96 -9.44
N VAL A 25 -1.16 25.32 -8.33
CA VAL A 25 -2.63 25.46 -8.27
C VAL A 25 -3.15 26.43 -9.34
N PRO A 26 -2.60 27.65 -9.54
CA PRO A 26 -3.12 28.57 -10.57
C PRO A 26 -3.06 28.02 -11.99
N THR A 27 -2.01 27.27 -12.33
CA THR A 27 -1.90 26.63 -13.65
C THR A 27 -2.91 25.51 -13.79
N LEU A 28 -3.08 24.67 -12.76
CA LEU A 28 -4.06 23.59 -12.75
C LEU A 28 -5.49 24.14 -12.90
N GLU A 29 -5.87 25.20 -12.18
CA GLU A 29 -7.18 25.85 -12.30
C GLU A 29 -7.46 26.36 -13.72
N ARG A 30 -6.46 26.96 -14.37
CA ARG A 30 -6.58 27.40 -15.77
C ARG A 30 -6.79 26.23 -16.72
N HIS A 31 -6.06 25.11 -16.54
CA HIS A 31 -6.24 23.90 -17.35
C HIS A 31 -7.65 23.30 -17.18
N LEU A 32 -8.12 23.19 -15.93
CA LEU A 32 -9.45 22.66 -15.63
C LEU A 32 -10.56 23.54 -16.22
N ALA A 33 -10.41 24.88 -16.12
CA ALA A 33 -11.39 25.83 -16.66
C ALA A 33 -11.43 25.79 -18.21
N ALA A 34 -10.27 25.67 -18.86
CA ALA A 34 -10.18 25.57 -20.32
C ALA A 34 -10.62 24.20 -20.85
N HIS A 35 -10.41 23.15 -20.07
CA HIS A 35 -10.63 21.75 -20.47
C HIS A 35 -11.34 20.95 -19.36
N PRO A 36 -12.65 21.18 -19.13
CA PRO A 36 -13.41 20.49 -18.07
C PRO A 36 -13.41 18.95 -18.15
N ALA A 37 -13.14 18.40 -19.32
CA ALA A 37 -13.00 16.98 -19.56
C ALA A 37 -11.88 16.34 -18.70
N LEU A 38 -10.85 17.10 -18.34
CA LEU A 38 -9.76 16.64 -17.46
C LEU A 38 -10.26 16.18 -16.09
N ALA A 39 -11.28 16.82 -15.54
CA ALA A 39 -11.84 16.44 -14.24
C ALA A 39 -12.88 15.32 -14.35
N ARG A 40 -13.42 15.08 -15.55
CA ARG A 40 -14.54 14.15 -15.79
C ARG A 40 -14.14 12.83 -16.40
N ASP A 41 -13.28 12.89 -17.40
CA ASP A 41 -12.98 11.75 -18.27
C ASP A 41 -11.69 11.05 -17.85
N ARG A 42 -11.61 9.76 -18.15
CA ARG A 42 -10.38 8.97 -17.98
C ARG A 42 -9.42 9.25 -19.13
N LEU A 43 -8.13 9.11 -18.87
CA LEU A 43 -7.13 9.04 -19.92
C LEU A 43 -7.17 7.64 -20.55
N ASP A 44 -7.95 7.49 -21.61
CA ASP A 44 -8.19 6.18 -22.26
C ASP A 44 -6.95 5.55 -22.89
N VAL A 45 -6.05 6.36 -23.42
CA VAL A 45 -4.82 5.88 -24.07
C VAL A 45 -3.64 6.71 -23.53
N PRO A 46 -3.02 6.28 -22.43
CA PRO A 46 -1.84 6.93 -21.90
C PRO A 46 -0.68 6.91 -22.89
N GLY A 47 -0.02 8.04 -23.07
CA GLY A 47 1.17 8.17 -23.89
C GLY A 47 2.42 7.53 -23.29
N ALA A 48 3.53 7.59 -24.02
CA ALA A 48 4.82 7.05 -23.58
C ALA A 48 5.29 7.66 -22.25
N TRP A 49 5.00 8.94 -22.01
CA TRP A 49 5.36 9.66 -20.79
C TRP A 49 4.88 8.97 -19.50
N LEU A 50 3.75 8.25 -19.55
CA LEU A 50 3.22 7.47 -18.42
C LEU A 50 3.60 5.99 -18.54
N ARG A 51 3.43 5.39 -19.73
CA ARG A 51 3.69 3.95 -19.94
C ARG A 51 5.14 3.53 -19.70
N GLU A 52 6.11 4.33 -20.12
CA GLU A 52 7.54 4.03 -19.94
C GLU A 52 7.97 4.02 -18.47
N LYS A 53 7.30 4.80 -17.63
CA LYS A 53 7.61 4.85 -16.19
C LYS A 53 7.01 3.69 -15.40
N VAL A 54 5.93 3.11 -15.88
CA VAL A 54 5.25 1.98 -15.24
C VAL A 54 5.89 0.64 -15.58
N GLY A 55 6.61 0.56 -16.70
CA GLY A 55 7.20 -0.69 -17.18
C GLY A 55 6.14 -1.75 -17.52
N HIS A 56 6.38 -3.00 -17.16
CA HIS A 56 5.50 -4.12 -17.48
C HIS A 56 4.39 -4.38 -16.45
N ALA A 57 4.24 -3.52 -15.45
CA ALA A 57 3.34 -3.74 -14.31
C ALA A 57 1.92 -3.16 -14.51
N VAL A 58 1.45 -3.05 -15.76
CA VAL A 58 0.08 -2.59 -16.02
C VAL A 58 -0.88 -3.76 -15.85
N GLU A 59 -1.45 -3.89 -14.65
CA GLU A 59 -2.56 -4.82 -14.45
C GLU A 59 -3.84 -4.24 -15.06
N PRO A 60 -4.67 -5.07 -15.74
CA PRO A 60 -5.95 -4.63 -16.28
C PRO A 60 -6.84 -4.02 -15.18
N GLY A 61 -7.44 -2.86 -15.46
CA GLY A 61 -8.33 -2.16 -14.52
C GLY A 61 -7.64 -1.34 -13.42
N GLY A 62 -6.30 -1.31 -13.39
CA GLY A 62 -5.54 -0.53 -12.41
C GLY A 62 -5.36 0.94 -12.80
N PHE A 63 -4.70 1.68 -11.90
CA PHE A 63 -4.36 3.10 -12.07
C PHE A 63 -3.78 3.43 -13.46
N PHE A 64 -2.90 2.57 -13.96
CA PHE A 64 -2.11 2.86 -15.15
C PHE A 64 -2.84 2.59 -16.47
N GLU A 65 -3.95 1.86 -16.45
CA GLU A 65 -4.66 1.53 -17.67
C GLU A 65 -5.48 2.72 -18.18
N ARG A 66 -6.29 3.31 -17.31
CA ARG A 66 -7.19 4.43 -17.67
C ARG A 66 -7.39 5.36 -16.47
N PRO A 67 -6.38 6.15 -16.06
CA PRO A 67 -6.46 6.97 -14.86
C PRO A 67 -7.39 8.18 -15.02
N TYR A 68 -8.02 8.58 -13.91
CA TYR A 68 -8.56 9.91 -13.74
C TYR A 68 -7.45 10.87 -13.29
N LEU A 69 -7.61 12.16 -13.57
CA LEU A 69 -6.63 13.17 -13.17
C LEU A 69 -6.45 13.23 -11.65
N LEU A 70 -7.52 13.09 -10.87
CA LEU A 70 -7.47 13.10 -9.41
C LEU A 70 -6.55 12.01 -8.84
N TRP A 71 -6.39 10.87 -9.51
CA TRP A 71 -5.56 9.77 -9.00
C TRP A 71 -4.07 10.10 -8.94
N PHE A 72 -3.64 11.08 -9.74
CA PHE A 72 -2.23 11.52 -9.75
C PHE A 72 -1.82 12.29 -8.50
N VAL A 73 -2.74 12.65 -7.60
CA VAL A 73 -2.38 13.24 -6.29
C VAL A 73 -1.81 12.23 -5.30
N ALA A 74 -2.09 10.94 -5.52
CA ALA A 74 -1.73 9.86 -4.61
C ALA A 74 -0.49 9.08 -5.05
N GLU A 75 -0.31 8.89 -6.36
CA GLU A 75 0.67 7.96 -6.91
C GLU A 75 1.72 8.69 -7.73
N ASP A 76 2.95 8.61 -7.26
CA ASP A 76 4.05 9.27 -7.91
C ASP A 76 5.23 8.35 -8.28
N PRO A 77 5.38 7.08 -7.81
CA PRO A 77 6.51 6.24 -8.20
C PRO A 77 6.70 6.15 -9.71
N VAL A 78 5.62 6.42 -10.43
CA VAL A 78 5.61 6.50 -11.88
C VAL A 78 6.22 7.78 -12.42
N ARG A 79 6.35 8.81 -11.59
CA ARG A 79 6.75 10.16 -12.02
C ARG A 79 8.12 10.56 -11.49
N ASN A 80 8.25 10.84 -10.20
CA ASN A 80 9.46 11.46 -9.64
C ASN A 80 9.77 11.11 -8.18
N ASP A 81 9.11 10.12 -7.61
CA ASP A 81 9.27 9.65 -6.23
C ASP A 81 9.05 10.73 -5.16
N ARG A 82 8.26 11.75 -5.48
CA ARG A 82 7.93 12.84 -4.55
C ARG A 82 6.59 13.47 -4.86
N LEU A 83 5.99 14.07 -3.83
CA LEU A 83 4.77 14.87 -3.93
C LEU A 83 5.04 16.28 -3.40
N PRO A 84 4.45 17.33 -4.00
CA PRO A 84 4.59 18.69 -3.49
C PRO A 84 3.91 18.84 -2.13
N ALA A 85 4.44 19.70 -1.28
CA ALA A 85 3.92 19.90 0.09
C ALA A 85 2.46 20.36 0.13
N ASN A 86 1.98 21.02 -0.93
CA ASN A 86 0.58 21.47 -1.08
C ASN A 86 -0.30 20.52 -1.91
N ILE A 87 0.07 19.26 -2.04
CA ILE A 87 -0.71 18.27 -2.83
C ILE A 87 -2.16 18.15 -2.35
N ALA A 88 -2.42 18.37 -1.06
CA ALA A 88 -3.77 18.40 -0.51
C ALA A 88 -4.61 19.56 -1.08
N ASP A 89 -4.01 20.72 -1.35
CA ASP A 89 -4.68 21.85 -2.00
C ASP A 89 -4.94 21.56 -3.48
N ILE A 90 -4.01 20.89 -4.14
CA ILE A 90 -4.17 20.37 -5.51
C ILE A 90 -5.37 19.42 -5.58
N ALA A 91 -5.44 18.44 -4.67
CA ALA A 91 -6.56 17.49 -4.60
C ALA A 91 -7.88 18.22 -4.40
N ARG A 92 -7.92 19.16 -3.46
CA ARG A 92 -9.10 20.00 -3.16
C ARG A 92 -9.53 20.79 -4.39
N THR A 93 -8.60 21.38 -5.11
CA THR A 93 -8.89 22.15 -6.35
C THR A 93 -9.58 21.27 -7.40
N ILE A 94 -9.08 20.07 -7.66
CA ILE A 94 -9.69 19.14 -8.63
C ILE A 94 -11.09 18.72 -8.17
N ILE A 95 -11.24 18.36 -6.90
CA ILE A 95 -12.51 17.91 -6.32
C ILE A 95 -13.58 19.02 -6.35
N GLU A 96 -13.22 20.23 -5.94
CA GLU A 96 -14.14 21.36 -5.96
C GLU A 96 -14.55 21.76 -7.38
N PHE A 97 -13.61 21.69 -8.32
CA PHE A 97 -13.92 21.91 -9.73
C PHE A 97 -14.90 20.84 -10.24
N ALA A 98 -14.62 19.56 -9.98
CA ALA A 98 -15.49 18.44 -10.38
C ALA A 98 -16.90 18.56 -9.76
N ARG A 99 -17.01 18.98 -8.49
CA ARG A 99 -18.31 19.25 -7.83
C ARG A 99 -19.08 20.37 -8.53
N ARG A 100 -18.43 21.49 -8.85
CA ARG A 100 -19.07 22.59 -9.57
C ARG A 100 -19.56 22.21 -10.97
N GLN A 101 -18.90 21.23 -11.58
CA GLN A 101 -19.25 20.66 -12.90
C GLN A 101 -20.23 19.46 -12.80
N GLU A 102 -20.69 19.12 -11.60
CA GLU A 102 -21.59 17.99 -11.34
C GLU A 102 -21.07 16.66 -11.97
N VAL A 103 -19.75 16.42 -11.85
CA VAL A 103 -19.09 15.24 -12.43
C VAL A 103 -19.61 13.96 -11.77
N ALA A 104 -20.34 13.15 -12.52
CA ALA A 104 -20.98 11.93 -12.01
C ALA A 104 -19.99 10.86 -11.53
N SER A 105 -18.77 10.82 -12.08
CA SER A 105 -17.71 9.90 -11.67
C SER A 105 -16.92 10.35 -10.44
N LEU A 106 -17.20 11.51 -9.85
CA LEU A 106 -16.45 12.03 -8.72
C LEU A 106 -16.41 11.07 -7.50
N PRO A 107 -17.52 10.42 -7.09
CA PRO A 107 -17.45 9.45 -5.98
C PRO A 107 -16.45 8.33 -6.24
N GLU A 108 -16.46 7.72 -7.43
CA GLU A 108 -15.50 6.70 -7.84
C GLU A 108 -14.05 7.22 -7.82
N GLN A 109 -13.86 8.45 -8.31
CA GLN A 109 -12.52 9.06 -8.35
C GLN A 109 -11.95 9.25 -6.94
N VAL A 110 -12.75 9.75 -6.02
CA VAL A 110 -12.39 10.05 -4.63
C VAL A 110 -12.10 8.76 -3.86
N GLU A 111 -12.96 7.76 -4.02
CA GLU A 111 -12.83 6.46 -3.37
C GLU A 111 -11.52 5.74 -3.76
N TYR A 112 -11.25 5.66 -5.05
CA TYR A 112 -10.03 5.03 -5.52
C TYR A 112 -8.77 5.85 -5.19
N ALA A 113 -8.85 7.18 -5.21
CA ALA A 113 -7.74 8.04 -4.75
C ALA A 113 -7.39 7.77 -3.29
N LEU A 114 -8.40 7.61 -2.39
CA LEU A 114 -8.14 7.26 -0.99
C LEU A 114 -7.41 5.91 -0.87
N ARG A 115 -7.83 4.92 -1.64
CA ARG A 115 -7.14 3.63 -1.70
C ARG A 115 -5.67 3.78 -2.10
N LEU A 116 -5.39 4.54 -3.15
CA LEU A 116 -4.01 4.82 -3.60
C LEU A 116 -3.20 5.53 -2.52
N VAL A 117 -3.76 6.53 -1.85
CA VAL A 117 -3.08 7.24 -0.75
C VAL A 117 -2.74 6.30 0.40
N CYS A 118 -3.64 5.39 0.76
CA CYS A 118 -3.39 4.40 1.81
C CYS A 118 -2.25 3.44 1.45
N TRP A 119 -2.05 3.16 0.16
CA TRP A 119 -0.97 2.34 -0.36
C TRP A 119 0.36 3.10 -0.48
N SER A 120 0.32 4.40 -0.72
CA SER A 120 1.48 5.18 -1.10
C SER A 120 2.49 5.35 0.05
N TRP A 121 3.65 4.73 -0.10
CA TRP A 121 4.79 4.99 0.78
C TRP A 121 5.39 6.39 0.53
N VAL A 122 5.25 6.91 -0.69
CA VAL A 122 5.77 8.23 -1.06
C VAL A 122 4.98 9.35 -0.36
N ALA A 123 3.65 9.27 -0.34
CA ALA A 123 2.82 10.22 0.41
C ALA A 123 3.22 10.28 1.89
N ARG A 124 3.57 9.12 2.48
CA ARG A 124 4.10 9.04 3.84
C ARG A 124 5.47 9.69 3.96
N LEU A 125 6.42 9.38 3.07
CA LEU A 125 7.78 9.94 3.12
C LEU A 125 7.79 11.46 2.91
N CYS A 126 6.90 11.98 2.06
CA CYS A 126 6.71 13.41 1.85
C CYS A 126 5.95 14.10 3.00
N GLY A 127 5.41 13.36 3.97
CA GLY A 127 4.66 13.90 5.10
C GLY A 127 3.29 14.46 4.76
N VAL A 128 2.73 14.10 3.59
CA VAL A 128 1.45 14.65 3.08
C VAL A 128 0.28 13.67 3.15
N GLN A 129 0.52 12.43 3.57
CA GLN A 129 -0.45 11.35 3.52
C GLN A 129 -1.72 11.64 4.34
N ILE A 130 -1.58 12.11 5.56
CA ILE A 130 -2.70 12.38 6.47
C ILE A 130 -3.59 13.49 5.91
N GLN A 131 -3.01 14.57 5.40
CA GLN A 131 -3.76 15.68 4.81
C GLN A 131 -4.55 15.23 3.55
N LEU A 132 -3.96 14.36 2.73
CA LEU A 132 -4.65 13.77 1.57
C LEU A 132 -5.83 12.88 2.01
N ILE A 133 -5.64 12.04 3.03
CA ILE A 133 -6.72 11.22 3.60
C ILE A 133 -7.86 12.12 4.05
N ASP A 134 -7.59 13.20 4.79
CA ASP A 134 -8.62 14.13 5.23
C ASP A 134 -9.39 14.75 4.07
N VAL A 135 -8.71 15.25 3.05
CA VAL A 135 -9.36 15.86 1.87
C VAL A 135 -10.28 14.86 1.16
N LEU A 136 -9.85 13.61 1.04
CA LEU A 136 -10.63 12.58 0.33
C LEU A 136 -11.82 12.10 1.16
N LEU A 137 -11.66 11.91 2.48
CA LEU A 137 -12.77 11.60 3.38
C LEU A 137 -13.81 12.74 3.44
N ASP A 138 -13.36 13.99 3.52
CA ASP A 138 -14.23 15.18 3.48
C ASP A 138 -14.92 15.35 2.11
N ALA A 139 -14.34 14.76 1.07
CA ALA A 139 -14.96 14.70 -0.26
C ALA A 139 -16.01 13.60 -0.39
N GLY A 140 -16.10 12.68 0.55
CA GLY A 140 -17.13 11.65 0.62
C GLY A 140 -16.62 10.22 0.41
N ALA A 141 -15.30 9.99 0.36
CA ALA A 141 -14.76 8.63 0.40
C ALA A 141 -15.15 7.93 1.71
N LEU A 142 -15.38 6.62 1.64
CA LEU A 142 -15.72 5.83 2.82
C LEU A 142 -14.43 5.40 3.55
N PRO A 143 -14.35 5.53 4.88
CA PRO A 143 -13.13 5.15 5.62
C PRO A 143 -12.71 3.69 5.43
N ASP A 144 -13.67 2.78 5.22
CA ASP A 144 -13.42 1.34 5.01
C ASP A 144 -13.33 0.96 3.52
N GLY A 145 -13.84 1.80 2.61
CA GLY A 145 -14.05 1.48 1.21
C GLY A 145 -15.43 0.91 0.90
N GLU A 146 -15.85 1.01 -0.36
CA GLU A 146 -17.19 0.53 -0.80
C GLU A 146 -17.32 -1.00 -0.80
N ASP A 147 -16.22 -1.72 -1.07
CA ASP A 147 -16.23 -3.18 -1.18
C ASP A 147 -15.13 -3.83 -0.34
N VAL A 148 -15.43 -4.01 0.93
CA VAL A 148 -14.52 -4.64 1.91
C VAL A 148 -14.38 -6.15 1.66
N SER A 149 -15.35 -6.77 0.97
CA SER A 149 -15.46 -8.23 0.85
C SER A 149 -14.58 -8.85 -0.24
N HIS A 150 -14.17 -8.08 -1.23
CA HIS A 150 -13.51 -8.59 -2.44
C HIS A 150 -12.07 -8.08 -2.64
N GLY A 151 -11.59 -7.16 -1.80
CA GLY A 151 -10.23 -6.66 -1.89
C GLY A 151 -9.22 -7.62 -1.25
N ARG A 152 -8.13 -7.95 -1.97
CA ARG A 152 -6.99 -8.75 -1.47
C ARG A 152 -6.45 -8.24 -0.11
N PHE A 153 -6.67 -6.99 0.22
CA PHE A 153 -6.10 -6.30 1.37
C PHE A 153 -7.15 -5.78 2.37
N GLY A 154 -8.42 -6.14 2.23
CA GLY A 154 -9.48 -5.72 3.15
C GLY A 154 -9.79 -4.22 3.07
N THR A 155 -9.93 -3.56 4.23
CA THR A 155 -10.22 -2.13 4.34
C THR A 155 -9.05 -1.24 3.92
N HIS A 156 -9.29 0.07 3.79
CA HIS A 156 -8.22 1.05 3.58
C HIS A 156 -7.18 1.05 4.70
N SER A 157 -7.60 0.84 5.95
CA SER A 157 -6.70 0.71 7.10
C SER A 157 -5.89 -0.59 7.07
N ASP A 158 -6.47 -1.72 6.62
CA ASP A 158 -5.70 -2.95 6.39
C ASP A 158 -4.64 -2.75 5.30
N ALA A 159 -5.00 -2.08 4.20
CA ALA A 159 -4.06 -1.74 3.12
C ALA A 159 -2.93 -0.82 3.59
N ALA A 160 -3.24 0.16 4.45
CA ALA A 160 -2.24 1.01 5.07
C ALA A 160 -1.27 0.21 5.97
N ILE A 161 -1.77 -0.70 6.80
CA ILE A 161 -0.93 -1.61 7.61
C ILE A 161 -0.06 -2.49 6.71
N TYR A 162 -0.62 -3.01 5.60
CA TYR A 162 0.14 -3.84 4.66
C TYR A 162 1.38 -3.11 4.13
N ASN A 163 1.29 -1.83 3.87
CA ASN A 163 2.38 -1.00 3.35
C ASN A 163 3.20 -0.29 4.45
N GLY A 164 3.01 -0.64 5.71
CA GLY A 164 3.72 -0.01 6.84
C GLY A 164 3.31 1.45 7.11
N ASN A 165 2.15 1.88 6.61
CA ASN A 165 1.59 3.22 6.80
C ASN A 165 0.78 3.29 8.10
N PHE A 166 1.40 3.01 9.24
CA PHE A 166 0.72 2.88 10.53
C PHE A 166 -0.01 4.15 10.97
N ALA A 167 0.58 5.32 10.73
CA ALA A 167 -0.07 6.60 11.05
C ALA A 167 -1.35 6.82 10.22
N ALA A 168 -1.36 6.40 8.96
CA ALA A 168 -2.54 6.46 8.11
C ALA A 168 -3.64 5.51 8.61
N ALA A 169 -3.27 4.28 9.00
CA ALA A 169 -4.22 3.31 9.56
C ALA A 169 -4.84 3.83 10.87
N GLU A 170 -4.02 4.37 11.77
CA GLU A 170 -4.50 5.00 13.01
C GLU A 170 -5.45 6.16 12.74
N HIS A 171 -5.10 7.03 11.80
CA HIS A 171 -5.91 8.18 11.42
C HIS A 171 -7.25 7.76 10.80
N LEU A 172 -7.26 6.77 9.91
CA LEU A 172 -8.50 6.21 9.35
C LEU A 172 -9.43 5.68 10.44
N VAL A 173 -8.90 4.95 11.44
CA VAL A 173 -9.70 4.48 12.59
C VAL A 173 -10.28 5.67 13.38
N GLN A 174 -9.50 6.74 13.60
CA GLN A 174 -9.99 7.97 14.24
C GLN A 174 -11.09 8.66 13.41
N ARG A 175 -11.04 8.53 12.07
CA ARG A 175 -12.03 9.05 11.13
C ARG A 175 -13.21 8.08 10.88
N GLY A 176 -13.32 7.00 11.63
CA GLY A 176 -14.46 6.09 11.66
C GLY A 176 -14.29 4.78 10.89
N ALA A 177 -13.08 4.45 10.42
CA ALA A 177 -12.81 3.13 9.86
C ALA A 177 -12.93 2.02 10.91
N THR A 178 -13.32 0.84 10.47
CA THR A 178 -13.42 -0.36 11.31
C THR A 178 -12.04 -0.77 11.82
N LEU A 179 -11.94 -0.96 13.14
CA LEU A 179 -10.74 -1.52 13.75
C LEU A 179 -10.73 -3.04 13.55
N THR A 180 -10.00 -3.51 12.55
CA THR A 180 -9.82 -4.95 12.29
C THR A 180 -8.76 -5.57 13.22
N LEU A 181 -8.70 -6.91 13.29
CA LEU A 181 -7.62 -7.60 14.02
C LEU A 181 -6.24 -7.24 13.48
N MET A 182 -6.11 -7.15 12.15
CA MET A 182 -4.85 -6.78 11.48
C MET A 182 -4.42 -5.35 11.87
N VAL A 183 -5.34 -4.40 11.86
CA VAL A 183 -5.06 -3.00 12.23
C VAL A 183 -4.71 -2.91 13.72
N ALA A 184 -5.51 -3.54 14.60
CA ALA A 184 -5.24 -3.54 16.05
C ALA A 184 -3.85 -4.13 16.36
N LEU A 185 -3.49 -5.23 15.69
CA LEU A 185 -2.19 -5.89 15.84
C LEU A 185 -1.04 -4.99 15.35
N GLY A 186 -1.20 -4.42 14.15
CA GLY A 186 -0.21 -3.52 13.54
C GLY A 186 0.05 -2.27 14.35
N LEU A 187 -0.98 -1.74 15.02
CA LEU A 187 -0.90 -0.55 15.87
C LEU A 187 -0.51 -0.85 17.32
N GLY A 188 -0.33 -2.13 17.70
CA GLY A 188 0.01 -2.52 19.07
C GLY A 188 -1.11 -2.27 20.09
N ARG A 189 -2.37 -2.26 19.64
CA ARG A 189 -3.55 -2.10 20.52
C ARG A 189 -3.92 -3.42 21.19
N TRP A 190 -3.12 -3.87 22.13
CA TRP A 190 -3.14 -5.23 22.67
C TRP A 190 -4.49 -5.64 23.26
N ALA A 191 -5.16 -4.76 23.99
CA ALA A 191 -6.50 -5.04 24.53
C ALA A 191 -7.54 -5.30 23.41
N ASP A 192 -7.44 -4.54 22.31
CA ASP A 192 -8.28 -4.76 21.14
C ASP A 192 -7.92 -6.06 20.40
N VAL A 193 -6.63 -6.39 20.31
CA VAL A 193 -6.16 -7.67 19.74
C VAL A 193 -6.78 -8.85 20.48
N GLU A 194 -6.74 -8.88 21.82
CA GLU A 194 -7.33 -9.94 22.63
C GLU A 194 -8.84 -10.06 22.44
N ARG A 195 -9.54 -8.94 22.35
CA ARG A 195 -10.98 -8.89 22.12
C ARG A 195 -11.32 -9.39 20.70
N LEU A 196 -10.71 -8.81 19.67
CA LEU A 196 -11.00 -9.11 18.28
C LEU A 196 -10.60 -10.55 17.89
N ALA A 197 -9.50 -11.06 18.44
CA ALA A 197 -9.06 -12.43 18.17
C ALA A 197 -10.04 -13.50 18.67
N ARG A 198 -10.94 -13.21 19.61
CA ARG A 198 -11.97 -14.18 20.06
C ARG A 198 -13.03 -14.43 18.99
N GLU A 199 -13.33 -13.41 18.21
CA GLU A 199 -14.39 -13.43 17.18
C GLU A 199 -13.83 -13.64 15.77
N ALA A 200 -12.52 -13.42 15.57
CA ALA A 200 -11.85 -13.51 14.30
C ALA A 200 -11.83 -14.95 13.76
N THR A 201 -12.03 -15.09 12.46
CA THR A 201 -11.86 -16.35 11.76
C THR A 201 -10.41 -16.82 11.78
N LEU A 202 -10.17 -18.09 11.45
CA LEU A 202 -8.81 -18.60 11.30
C LEU A 202 -8.04 -17.83 10.22
N GLU A 203 -8.69 -17.50 9.12
CA GLU A 203 -8.10 -16.74 8.01
C GLU A 203 -7.70 -15.33 8.44
N ASP A 204 -8.52 -14.62 9.21
CA ASP A 204 -8.18 -13.30 9.73
C ASP A 204 -6.96 -13.35 10.65
N LYS A 205 -6.90 -14.37 11.53
CA LYS A 205 -5.74 -14.58 12.41
C LYS A 205 -4.47 -14.89 11.62
N GLN A 206 -4.58 -15.75 10.60
CA GLN A 206 -3.46 -16.08 9.72
C GLN A 206 -3.00 -14.86 8.92
N GLY A 207 -3.93 -14.08 8.35
CA GLY A 207 -3.61 -12.84 7.63
C GLY A 207 -2.92 -11.83 8.52
N ALA A 208 -3.43 -11.56 9.71
CA ALA A 208 -2.82 -10.64 10.67
C ALA A 208 -1.42 -11.10 11.11
N PHE A 209 -1.22 -12.41 11.31
CA PHE A 209 0.06 -12.99 11.68
C PHE A 209 1.11 -12.84 10.56
N ILE A 210 0.75 -13.16 9.32
CA ILE A 210 1.63 -12.96 8.16
C ILE A 210 1.96 -11.48 7.98
N GLN A 211 0.98 -10.59 8.19
CA GLN A 211 1.20 -9.16 8.11
C GLN A 211 2.18 -8.65 9.18
N ALA A 212 2.06 -9.15 10.40
CA ALA A 212 3.01 -8.83 11.46
C ALA A 212 4.44 -9.29 11.12
N ALA A 213 4.57 -10.46 10.47
CA ALA A 213 5.86 -10.95 9.98
C ALA A 213 6.43 -10.06 8.87
N LEU A 214 5.62 -9.67 7.88
CA LEU A 214 6.01 -8.75 6.81
C LEU A 214 6.51 -7.39 7.33
N ASN A 215 5.90 -6.91 8.41
CA ASN A 215 6.28 -5.66 9.05
C ASN A 215 7.39 -5.82 10.12
N GLY A 216 7.90 -7.03 10.33
CA GLY A 216 8.96 -7.30 11.31
C GLY A 216 8.56 -7.08 12.76
N GLN A 217 7.26 -7.15 13.09
CA GLN A 217 6.69 -6.81 14.39
C GLN A 217 6.78 -7.98 15.38
N ALA A 218 7.95 -8.18 15.99
CA ALA A 218 8.24 -9.30 16.87
C ALA A 218 7.25 -9.46 18.04
N GLU A 219 6.84 -8.36 18.68
CA GLU A 219 5.88 -8.43 19.79
C GLU A 219 4.49 -8.85 19.32
N ALA A 220 4.06 -8.38 18.15
CA ALA A 220 2.80 -8.82 17.53
C ALA A 220 2.81 -10.33 17.26
N LEU A 221 3.92 -10.85 16.74
CA LEU A 221 4.11 -12.29 16.53
C LEU A 221 4.03 -13.08 17.83
N ARG A 222 4.71 -12.64 18.90
CA ARG A 222 4.63 -13.29 20.23
C ARG A 222 3.19 -13.37 20.74
N ARG A 223 2.44 -12.27 20.63
CA ARG A 223 1.03 -12.22 21.04
C ARG A 223 0.15 -13.20 20.26
N MET A 224 0.31 -13.25 18.95
CA MET A 224 -0.47 -14.17 18.12
C MET A 224 -0.11 -15.64 18.36
N LEU A 225 1.15 -15.96 18.64
CA LEU A 225 1.58 -17.31 19.05
C LEU A 225 0.92 -17.72 20.39
N VAL A 226 0.84 -16.82 21.37
CA VAL A 226 0.12 -17.06 22.64
C VAL A 226 -1.38 -17.27 22.39
N LEU A 227 -1.95 -16.60 21.39
CA LEU A 227 -3.36 -16.80 20.96
C LEU A 227 -3.57 -18.05 20.10
N GLY A 228 -2.55 -18.91 19.96
CA GLY A 228 -2.63 -20.22 19.32
C GLY A 228 -2.44 -20.22 17.80
N VAL A 229 -1.94 -19.14 17.21
CA VAL A 229 -1.56 -19.17 15.79
C VAL A 229 -0.27 -19.97 15.63
N ALA A 230 -0.26 -20.93 14.70
CA ALA A 230 0.91 -21.79 14.50
C ALA A 230 2.09 -21.01 13.87
N PRO A 231 3.34 -21.25 14.30
CA PRO A 231 4.51 -20.59 13.72
C PRO A 231 4.77 -20.97 12.26
N THR A 232 4.20 -22.08 11.80
CA THR A 232 4.28 -22.57 10.41
C THR A 232 3.18 -21.99 9.50
N THR A 233 2.41 -21.02 9.99
CA THR A 233 1.29 -20.41 9.28
C THR A 233 1.69 -19.86 7.91
N VAL A 234 0.83 -20.10 6.95
CA VAL A 234 0.72 -19.42 5.65
C VAL A 234 -0.66 -18.75 5.57
N SER A 235 -0.82 -17.71 4.77
CA SER A 235 -2.12 -17.10 4.51
C SER A 235 -2.46 -17.26 3.03
N GLN A 236 -3.69 -17.67 2.74
CA GLN A 236 -4.16 -17.73 1.34
C GLN A 236 -4.48 -16.35 0.79
N ARG A 237 -4.76 -15.39 1.66
CA ARG A 237 -5.14 -14.02 1.30
C ARG A 237 -3.94 -13.09 1.16
N ILE A 238 -2.92 -13.27 2.00
CA ILE A 238 -1.75 -12.37 2.05
C ILE A 238 -0.49 -13.18 1.76
N GLN A 239 0.19 -12.87 0.63
CA GLN A 239 1.49 -13.46 0.29
C GLN A 239 1.54 -14.99 0.44
N SER A 240 0.62 -15.68 -0.23
CA SER A 240 0.35 -17.11 -0.06
C SER A 240 1.52 -18.06 -0.40
N HIS A 241 2.58 -17.55 -1.00
CA HIS A 241 3.73 -18.35 -1.45
C HIS A 241 4.75 -18.65 -0.37
N GLY A 242 4.81 -17.85 0.70
CA GLY A 242 5.79 -17.99 1.78
C GLY A 242 5.15 -18.22 3.16
N THR A 243 5.91 -18.78 4.09
CA THR A 243 5.52 -18.87 5.50
C THR A 243 5.79 -17.55 6.23
N ALA A 244 5.26 -17.40 7.46
CA ALA A 244 5.57 -16.27 8.32
C ALA A 244 7.09 -16.06 8.47
N LEU A 245 7.91 -17.13 8.50
CA LEU A 245 9.34 -17.02 8.62
C LEU A 245 9.99 -16.40 7.36
N HIS A 246 9.54 -16.76 6.16
CA HIS A 246 10.01 -16.09 4.92
C HIS A 246 9.73 -14.59 4.96
N HIS A 247 8.52 -14.21 5.38
CA HIS A 247 8.13 -12.80 5.45
C HIS A 247 8.85 -12.03 6.54
N ALA A 248 9.15 -12.65 7.69
CA ALA A 248 9.98 -12.06 8.72
C ALA A 248 11.43 -11.85 8.24
N VAL A 249 11.99 -12.79 7.47
CA VAL A 249 13.28 -12.61 6.81
C VAL A 249 13.24 -11.42 5.85
N TRP A 250 12.23 -11.36 4.98
CA TRP A 250 12.06 -10.26 4.02
C TRP A 250 11.89 -8.90 4.71
N SER A 251 11.26 -8.87 5.89
CA SER A 251 11.19 -7.66 6.69
C SER A 251 12.55 -7.14 7.16
N GLY A 252 13.59 -7.97 7.18
CA GLY A 252 14.91 -7.66 7.69
C GLY A 252 14.98 -7.56 9.22
N SER A 253 13.96 -8.04 9.95
CA SER A 253 13.90 -8.00 11.41
C SER A 253 14.45 -9.30 12.02
N LEU A 254 15.68 -9.28 12.52
CA LEU A 254 16.28 -10.43 13.21
C LEU A 254 15.44 -10.88 14.41
N GLU A 255 14.85 -9.94 15.12
CA GLU A 255 14.03 -10.25 16.30
C GLU A 255 12.74 -11.01 15.91
N ALA A 256 12.06 -10.60 14.81
CA ALA A 256 10.90 -11.33 14.28
C ALA A 256 11.28 -12.75 13.84
N VAL A 257 12.42 -12.91 13.18
CA VAL A 257 12.95 -14.21 12.77
C VAL A 257 13.21 -15.09 13.98
N LYS A 258 13.87 -14.57 15.04
CA LYS A 258 14.13 -15.32 16.27
C LYS A 258 12.86 -15.81 16.92
N VAL A 259 11.86 -14.93 17.06
CA VAL A 259 10.56 -15.28 17.64
C VAL A 259 9.94 -16.48 16.95
N LEU A 260 9.93 -16.49 15.61
CA LEU A 260 9.34 -17.58 14.83
C LEU A 260 10.14 -18.87 14.91
N VAL A 261 11.47 -18.79 14.81
CA VAL A 261 12.35 -19.98 14.92
C VAL A 261 12.27 -20.61 16.32
N GLU A 262 12.29 -19.80 17.37
CA GLU A 262 12.16 -20.26 18.76
C GLU A 262 10.77 -20.87 19.05
N ALA A 263 9.74 -20.40 18.35
CA ALA A 263 8.40 -20.97 18.39
C ALA A 263 8.24 -22.26 17.56
N GLY A 264 9.25 -22.70 16.85
CA GLY A 264 9.24 -23.93 16.04
C GLY A 264 8.79 -23.74 14.59
N ALA A 265 9.02 -22.58 13.99
CA ALA A 265 8.86 -22.41 12.56
C ALA A 265 9.80 -23.34 11.79
N ASP A 266 9.29 -23.90 10.68
CA ASP A 266 10.09 -24.78 9.82
C ASP A 266 11.11 -23.97 9.03
N ILE A 267 12.38 -24.04 9.44
CA ILE A 267 13.49 -23.31 8.82
C ILE A 267 13.91 -23.86 7.46
N GLY A 268 13.57 -25.10 7.14
CA GLY A 268 13.85 -25.76 5.85
C GLY A 268 12.69 -25.67 4.85
N ARG A 269 11.56 -25.07 5.23
CA ARG A 269 10.41 -24.94 4.33
C ARG A 269 10.76 -24.09 3.12
N ARG A 270 10.43 -24.58 1.92
CA ARG A 270 10.58 -23.84 0.67
C ARG A 270 9.29 -23.09 0.32
N ASP A 271 9.43 -21.88 -0.24
CA ASP A 271 8.29 -21.14 -0.79
C ASP A 271 7.80 -21.77 -2.10
N THR A 272 6.58 -21.44 -2.50
CA THR A 272 5.91 -22.10 -3.63
C THR A 272 6.14 -21.44 -4.99
N ILE A 273 6.83 -20.30 -5.05
CA ILE A 273 7.09 -19.56 -6.30
C ILE A 273 8.57 -19.71 -6.71
N TYR A 274 9.49 -19.50 -5.78
CA TYR A 274 10.91 -19.41 -6.05
C TYR A 274 11.67 -20.65 -5.57
N ASP A 275 10.99 -21.58 -4.91
CA ASP A 275 11.57 -22.76 -4.26
C ASP A 275 12.70 -22.40 -3.27
N GLY A 276 12.65 -21.18 -2.72
CA GLY A 276 13.65 -20.65 -1.79
C GLY A 276 13.33 -20.99 -0.34
N THR A 277 14.38 -21.31 0.44
CA THR A 277 14.30 -21.44 1.90
C THR A 277 14.33 -20.05 2.57
N PRO A 278 13.97 -19.91 3.87
CA PRO A 278 14.18 -18.66 4.58
C PRO A 278 15.65 -18.15 4.52
N LEU A 279 16.63 -19.05 4.55
CA LEU A 279 18.02 -18.66 4.36
C LEU A 279 18.29 -18.17 2.93
N GLY A 280 17.77 -18.86 1.92
CA GLY A 280 17.88 -18.43 0.53
C GLY A 280 17.32 -17.03 0.30
N TRP A 281 16.19 -16.71 0.95
CA TRP A 281 15.60 -15.35 0.91
C TRP A 281 16.52 -14.30 1.57
N ALA A 282 17.17 -14.64 2.70
CA ALA A 282 18.13 -13.72 3.34
C ALA A 282 19.35 -13.46 2.46
N GLU A 283 19.87 -14.50 1.82
CA GLU A 283 21.02 -14.41 0.91
C GLU A 283 20.68 -13.62 -0.36
N TYR A 284 19.49 -13.84 -0.93
CA TYR A 284 19.01 -13.06 -2.06
C TYR A 284 18.85 -11.57 -1.69
N ALA A 285 18.25 -11.29 -0.55
CA ALA A 285 18.10 -9.91 -0.08
C ALA A 285 19.44 -9.20 0.13
N LEU A 286 20.47 -9.91 0.57
CA LEU A 286 21.84 -9.38 0.68
C LEU A 286 22.47 -9.03 -0.68
N GLN A 287 22.10 -9.75 -1.74
CA GLN A 287 22.63 -9.53 -3.10
C GLN A 287 21.92 -8.36 -3.81
N GLU A 288 20.60 -8.30 -3.67
CA GLU A 288 19.77 -7.29 -4.35
C GLU A 288 19.75 -5.94 -3.62
N GLU A 289 19.78 -5.96 -2.31
CA GLU A 289 19.82 -4.75 -1.51
C GLU A 289 21.27 -4.35 -1.30
N ASN A 290 21.84 -3.57 -2.25
CA ASN A 290 23.02 -2.79 -1.96
C ASN A 290 22.91 -2.20 -0.55
N GLU A 291 23.86 -2.48 0.30
CA GLU A 291 24.21 -2.13 1.68
C GLU A 291 23.51 -0.93 2.39
N ASN A 292 22.49 -0.30 1.78
CA ASN A 292 21.99 1.04 2.14
C ASN A 292 20.54 1.15 2.59
N LYS A 293 19.84 0.04 2.92
CA LYS A 293 18.54 0.18 3.60
C LYS A 293 18.76 0.20 5.12
N PRO A 294 18.74 1.38 5.78
CA PRO A 294 18.98 1.48 7.20
C PRO A 294 17.96 0.63 7.98
N GLY A 295 18.45 -0.15 8.94
CA GLY A 295 17.64 -0.97 9.84
C GLY A 295 17.36 -2.39 9.39
N LYS A 296 17.83 -2.84 8.23
CA LYS A 296 17.74 -4.24 7.78
C LYS A 296 18.95 -5.07 8.23
N GLN A 297 18.69 -6.26 8.76
CA GLN A 297 19.70 -7.13 9.41
C GLN A 297 19.87 -8.45 8.65
N TYR A 298 19.95 -8.40 7.32
CA TYR A 298 19.97 -9.63 6.51
C TYR A 298 21.23 -10.50 6.76
N ALA A 299 22.39 -9.89 6.99
CA ALA A 299 23.63 -10.61 7.28
C ALA A 299 23.54 -11.37 8.62
N GLU A 300 23.00 -10.73 9.66
CA GLU A 300 22.78 -11.33 10.96
C GLU A 300 21.70 -12.42 10.90
N ILE A 301 20.64 -12.21 10.10
CA ILE A 301 19.57 -13.19 9.86
C ILE A 301 20.16 -14.44 9.19
N ALA A 302 20.95 -14.28 8.12
CA ALA A 302 21.58 -15.39 7.43
C ALA A 302 22.52 -16.16 8.36
N SER A 303 23.34 -15.46 9.15
CA SER A 303 24.22 -16.07 10.13
C SER A 303 23.45 -16.85 11.20
N TYR A 304 22.34 -16.29 11.71
CA TYR A 304 21.48 -16.94 12.69
C TYR A 304 20.83 -18.20 12.13
N LEU A 305 20.26 -18.13 10.92
CA LEU A 305 19.61 -19.28 10.28
C LEU A 305 20.60 -20.41 9.97
N ARG A 306 21.82 -20.11 9.50
CA ARG A 306 22.89 -21.11 9.33
C ARG A 306 23.28 -21.77 10.65
N ALA A 307 23.40 -20.98 11.74
CA ALA A 307 23.69 -21.51 13.07
C ALA A 307 22.58 -22.42 13.62
N LYS A 308 21.36 -22.30 13.11
CA LYS A 308 20.21 -23.19 13.42
C LYS A 308 20.13 -24.41 12.50
N GLY A 309 21.04 -24.55 11.52
CA GLY A 309 21.06 -25.67 10.59
C GLY A 309 20.18 -25.49 9.36
N CYS A 310 19.77 -24.26 9.03
CA CYS A 310 19.08 -24.00 7.78
C CYS A 310 20.07 -24.10 6.61
N GLU A 311 19.66 -24.80 5.56
CA GLU A 311 20.37 -24.87 4.28
C GLU A 311 19.73 -23.89 3.27
N PRO A 312 20.50 -23.36 2.29
CA PRO A 312 20.01 -22.42 1.30
C PRO A 312 18.95 -23.01 0.37
#